data_0872672d1f136d2ef3503198f6a6401f
#
_entry.id   0872672d1f136d2ef3503198f6a6401f
#
_cell.length_a   1.000
_cell.length_b   1.000
_cell.length_c   1.000
_cell.angle_alpha   90.00
_cell.angle_beta   90.00
_cell.angle_gamma   90.00
#
_symmetry.space_group_name_H-M   'P 1'
#
loop_
_entity.id
_entity.type
_entity.pdbx_description
1 polymer ?
#
loop_
_entity_poly.entity_id
_entity_poly.type
_entity_poly.pdbx_seq_one_letter_code
_entity_poly.pdbx_strand_id
1 'polypeptide(L)'
;MYVFGAGINRSIKDNSHLRPPLATDLFKQALRHEMLDETGRQELEALFAYILRYWRYSVEDLREEPFDLEACFTMLQQQRIEAGEDGDERQKEAISQIEDQLTALLTRYLAHIEIFSYGASDLGEVGKQVLEERAAVLTFNYDTIVESAIEEAGGTTDETPPEDGTVPEERLSYSEYKWNRALAYGVRFDEVHIQQNKGVVLEPVVGERFYGHPDNELYPTPILKLHGSLNWFIHTSRRSYPNAYGSTKNHKEGSVVLASGYPHLGPGFGPPEDLYGWILRPMIVTPVLYKDLVGKGVVGQSWRRARKELSTCRRLVVAGYSFPSTDFATRRLFLEAFADSPPKELVSVNPSRSVAGEAAFLCHFRNKPLVRENLEEFLEHP
;
A
#
# COMPACT_ATOMS: atom_id res chain seq x y z
N MET A 1 -11.47 15.04 5.59
CA MET A 1 -10.75 13.75 5.53
C MET A 1 -11.04 13.08 4.22
N TYR A 2 -10.04 12.51 3.59
CA TYR A 2 -10.16 11.78 2.33
C TYR A 2 -10.00 10.28 2.58
N VAL A 3 -10.78 9.47 1.87
CA VAL A 3 -10.70 8.01 1.87
C VAL A 3 -10.50 7.53 0.44
N PHE A 4 -9.37 6.88 0.17
CA PHE A 4 -9.00 6.45 -1.16
C PHE A 4 -8.96 4.92 -1.28
N GLY A 5 -9.48 4.42 -2.38
CA GLY A 5 -9.37 3.03 -2.80
C GLY A 5 -8.82 2.91 -4.21
N ALA A 6 -8.63 1.69 -4.69
CA ALA A 6 -7.99 1.40 -5.98
C ALA A 6 -8.65 2.11 -7.19
N GLY A 7 -9.93 2.44 -7.08
CA GLY A 7 -10.66 3.16 -8.13
C GLY A 7 -10.15 4.58 -8.40
N ILE A 8 -9.48 5.25 -7.43
CA ILE A 8 -8.93 6.59 -7.67
C ILE A 8 -7.82 6.55 -8.71
N ASN A 9 -7.05 5.46 -8.74
CA ASN A 9 -5.96 5.29 -9.69
C ASN A 9 -6.47 5.10 -11.13
N ARG A 10 -7.77 4.82 -11.32
CA ARG A 10 -8.39 4.75 -12.66
C ARG A 10 -8.53 6.12 -13.33
N SER A 11 -8.39 7.21 -12.59
CA SER A 11 -8.32 8.57 -13.13
C SER A 11 -6.97 8.90 -13.77
N ILE A 12 -5.95 8.06 -13.58
CA ILE A 12 -4.65 8.22 -14.21
C ILE A 12 -4.82 8.05 -15.72
N LYS A 13 -4.61 9.13 -16.43
CA LYS A 13 -4.64 9.17 -17.91
C LYS A 13 -3.20 8.95 -18.38
N ASP A 14 -2.79 7.69 -18.50
CA ASP A 14 -1.48 7.35 -19.04
C ASP A 14 -1.58 6.87 -20.49
N ASN A 15 -0.51 7.16 -21.26
CA ASN A 15 -0.34 6.72 -22.64
C ASN A 15 0.07 5.25 -22.76
N SER A 16 0.38 4.57 -21.67
CA SER A 16 0.96 3.21 -21.65
C SER A 16 -0.05 2.08 -21.81
N HIS A 17 -1.34 2.33 -21.87
CA HIS A 17 -2.40 1.31 -21.81
C HIS A 17 -2.45 0.46 -20.53
N LEU A 18 -1.50 0.67 -19.60
CA LEU A 18 -1.49 0.03 -18.29
C LEU A 18 -2.52 0.73 -17.40
N ARG A 19 -3.31 -0.05 -16.70
CA ARG A 19 -4.27 0.48 -15.73
C ARG A 19 -4.02 -0.16 -14.37
N PRO A 20 -4.06 0.62 -13.30
CA PRO A 20 -4.03 0.05 -11.96
C PRO A 20 -5.12 -1.02 -11.82
N PRO A 21 -4.76 -2.23 -11.32
CA PRO A 21 -5.69 -3.35 -11.27
C PRO A 21 -6.73 -3.12 -10.17
N LEU A 22 -7.91 -3.67 -10.40
CA LEU A 22 -8.86 -3.97 -9.33
C LEU A 22 -8.62 -5.39 -8.82
N ALA A 23 -9.28 -5.77 -7.73
CA ALA A 23 -9.15 -7.11 -7.15
C ALA A 23 -9.51 -8.25 -8.12
N THR A 24 -10.25 -7.96 -9.17
CA THR A 24 -10.72 -8.95 -10.14
C THR A 24 -9.98 -8.97 -11.47
N ASP A 25 -9.10 -8.01 -11.75
CA ASP A 25 -8.46 -7.91 -13.07
C ASP A 25 -6.91 -7.96 -13.04
N LEU A 26 -6.31 -8.28 -11.91
CA LEU A 26 -4.84 -8.36 -11.76
C LEU A 26 -4.21 -9.31 -12.79
N PHE A 27 -4.66 -10.56 -12.84
CA PHE A 27 -4.09 -11.56 -13.76
C PHE A 27 -4.31 -11.17 -15.23
N LYS A 28 -5.50 -10.69 -15.55
CA LYS A 28 -5.85 -10.20 -16.88
C LYS A 28 -4.91 -9.09 -17.34
N GLN A 29 -4.63 -8.14 -16.47
CA GLN A 29 -3.72 -7.03 -16.76
C GLN A 29 -2.27 -7.53 -16.88
N ALA A 30 -1.79 -8.30 -15.91
CA ALA A 30 -0.42 -8.80 -15.88
C ALA A 30 -0.08 -9.70 -17.09
N LEU A 31 -1.01 -10.56 -17.51
CA LEU A 31 -0.83 -11.47 -18.62
C LEU A 31 -0.99 -10.81 -20.00
N ARG A 32 -1.83 -9.78 -20.10
CA ARG A 32 -2.02 -9.03 -21.38
C ARG A 32 -0.87 -8.09 -21.68
N HIS A 33 -0.25 -7.52 -20.66
CA HIS A 33 0.83 -6.55 -20.81
C HIS A 33 2.24 -7.19 -20.82
N GLU A 34 2.30 -8.51 -21.03
CA GLU A 34 3.56 -9.26 -21.15
C GLU A 34 4.53 -9.07 -19.95
N MET A 35 4.01 -8.65 -18.80
CA MET A 35 4.81 -8.59 -17.57
C MET A 35 5.24 -9.98 -17.11
N LEU A 36 4.53 -11.01 -17.54
CA LEU A 36 4.82 -12.41 -17.30
C LEU A 36 5.31 -13.04 -18.61
N ASP A 37 6.61 -12.92 -18.84
CA ASP A 37 7.30 -13.71 -19.88
C ASP A 37 7.32 -15.20 -19.52
N GLU A 38 7.94 -16.01 -20.33
CA GLU A 38 8.05 -17.45 -20.11
C GLU A 38 8.74 -17.78 -18.77
N THR A 39 9.79 -17.02 -18.42
CA THR A 39 10.51 -17.20 -17.16
C THR A 39 9.63 -16.85 -15.97
N GLY A 40 8.94 -15.71 -16.01
CA GLY A 40 8.02 -15.31 -14.94
C GLY A 40 6.86 -16.28 -14.76
N ARG A 41 6.36 -16.89 -15.85
CA ARG A 41 5.34 -17.95 -15.75
C ARG A 41 5.86 -19.22 -15.09
N GLN A 42 7.10 -19.62 -15.39
CA GLN A 42 7.73 -20.76 -14.72
C GLN A 42 7.94 -20.49 -13.22
N GLU A 43 8.36 -19.29 -12.85
CA GLU A 43 8.50 -18.91 -11.44
C GLU A 43 7.18 -18.94 -10.67
N LEU A 44 6.04 -18.73 -11.34
CA LEU A 44 4.69 -18.76 -10.78
C LEU A 44 3.94 -20.09 -11.02
N GLU A 45 4.63 -21.14 -11.45
CA GLU A 45 4.01 -22.42 -11.81
C GLU A 45 3.15 -23.00 -10.68
N ALA A 46 3.62 -22.95 -9.43
CA ALA A 46 2.87 -23.47 -8.29
C ALA A 46 1.55 -22.68 -8.07
N LEU A 47 1.58 -21.37 -8.25
CA LEU A 47 0.38 -20.51 -8.18
C LEU A 47 -0.62 -20.88 -9.29
N PHE A 48 -0.18 -20.97 -10.54
CA PHE A 48 -1.06 -21.33 -11.64
C PHE A 48 -1.63 -22.74 -11.51
N ALA A 49 -0.82 -23.71 -11.06
CA ALA A 49 -1.29 -25.07 -10.77
C ALA A 49 -2.35 -25.08 -9.64
N TYR A 50 -2.16 -24.26 -8.62
CA TYR A 50 -3.12 -24.10 -7.53
C TYR A 50 -4.43 -23.51 -8.04
N ILE A 51 -4.40 -22.44 -8.81
CA ILE A 51 -5.59 -21.80 -9.38
C ILE A 51 -6.33 -22.79 -10.32
N LEU A 52 -5.63 -23.48 -11.18
CA LEU A 52 -6.21 -24.49 -12.06
C LEU A 52 -6.89 -25.61 -11.25
N ARG A 53 -6.28 -26.05 -10.16
CA ARG A 53 -6.83 -27.12 -9.33
C ARG A 53 -8.15 -26.74 -8.66
N TYR A 54 -8.23 -25.55 -8.10
CA TYR A 54 -9.37 -25.16 -7.22
C TYR A 54 -10.45 -24.36 -7.93
N TRP A 55 -10.08 -23.51 -8.89
CA TRP A 55 -11.04 -22.68 -9.64
C TRP A 55 -11.24 -23.11 -11.07
N ARG A 56 -10.44 -24.06 -11.58
CA ARG A 56 -10.51 -24.55 -12.97
C ARG A 56 -10.18 -23.48 -14.01
N TYR A 57 -9.43 -22.45 -13.65
CA TYR A 57 -8.92 -21.43 -14.55
C TYR A 57 -7.54 -21.84 -15.07
N SER A 58 -7.39 -21.94 -16.39
CA SER A 58 -6.10 -22.01 -17.06
C SER A 58 -5.44 -20.63 -17.11
N VAL A 59 -4.19 -20.54 -17.56
CA VAL A 59 -3.51 -19.26 -17.80
C VAL A 59 -4.22 -18.45 -18.88
N GLU A 60 -4.78 -19.12 -19.88
CA GLU A 60 -5.59 -18.51 -20.95
C GLU A 60 -6.88 -17.93 -20.39
N ASP A 61 -7.57 -18.64 -19.50
CA ASP A 61 -8.78 -18.15 -18.83
C ASP A 61 -8.46 -16.90 -18.00
N LEU A 62 -7.38 -16.94 -17.22
CA LEU A 62 -6.92 -15.80 -16.39
C LEU A 62 -6.57 -14.55 -17.23
N ARG A 63 -6.18 -14.72 -18.49
CA ARG A 63 -5.93 -13.62 -19.43
C ARG A 63 -7.22 -12.93 -19.87
N GLU A 64 -8.31 -13.67 -19.98
CA GLU A 64 -9.56 -13.16 -20.57
C GLU A 64 -10.65 -12.91 -19.53
N GLU A 65 -10.74 -13.71 -18.51
CA GLU A 65 -11.81 -13.69 -17.52
C GLU A 65 -11.39 -12.98 -16.22
N PRO A 66 -12.32 -12.36 -15.50
CA PRO A 66 -12.06 -11.82 -14.17
C PRO A 66 -11.82 -12.96 -13.18
N PHE A 67 -10.86 -12.77 -12.27
CA PHE A 67 -10.52 -13.74 -11.23
C PHE A 67 -10.53 -13.06 -9.85
N ASP A 68 -11.25 -13.65 -8.90
CA ASP A 68 -11.36 -13.11 -7.53
C ASP A 68 -10.10 -13.35 -6.71
N LEU A 69 -9.26 -12.32 -6.67
CA LEU A 69 -8.00 -12.32 -5.92
C LEU A 69 -8.22 -12.45 -4.41
N GLU A 70 -9.29 -11.83 -3.89
CA GLU A 70 -9.60 -11.85 -2.46
C GLU A 70 -10.02 -13.26 -2.00
N ALA A 71 -10.82 -13.95 -2.81
CA ALA A 71 -11.18 -15.34 -2.55
C ALA A 71 -9.95 -16.25 -2.57
N CYS A 72 -9.01 -16.02 -3.49
CA CYS A 72 -7.78 -16.81 -3.58
C CYS A 72 -6.90 -16.63 -2.34
N PHE A 73 -6.62 -15.39 -1.94
CA PHE A 73 -5.87 -15.11 -0.71
C PHE A 73 -6.55 -15.69 0.54
N THR A 74 -7.87 -15.55 0.64
CA THR A 74 -8.64 -16.07 1.78
C THR A 74 -8.51 -17.59 1.89
N MET A 75 -8.62 -18.30 0.76
CA MET A 75 -8.48 -19.74 0.74
C MET A 75 -7.06 -20.20 1.08
N LEU A 76 -6.03 -19.55 0.55
CA LEU A 76 -4.63 -19.82 0.91
C LEU A 76 -4.40 -19.64 2.41
N GLN A 77 -4.88 -18.56 2.98
CA GLN A 77 -4.75 -18.28 4.42
C GLN A 77 -5.43 -19.36 5.27
N GLN A 78 -6.67 -19.75 4.93
CA GLN A 78 -7.39 -20.79 5.66
C GLN A 78 -6.66 -22.13 5.60
N GLN A 79 -6.24 -22.56 4.41
CA GLN A 79 -5.49 -23.82 4.25
C GLN A 79 -4.15 -23.81 4.99
N ARG A 80 -3.48 -22.63 5.07
CA ARG A 80 -2.24 -22.50 5.83
C ARG A 80 -2.46 -22.63 7.34
N ILE A 81 -3.58 -22.08 7.84
CA ILE A 81 -3.98 -22.21 9.25
C ILE A 81 -4.29 -23.68 9.56
N GLU A 82 -5.12 -24.32 8.76
CA GLU A 82 -5.50 -25.74 8.92
C GLU A 82 -4.27 -26.65 8.92
N ALA A 83 -3.36 -26.47 7.95
CA ALA A 83 -2.12 -27.24 7.89
C ALA A 83 -1.23 -27.03 9.14
N GLY A 84 -1.23 -25.80 9.71
CA GLY A 84 -0.53 -25.51 10.95
C GLY A 84 -1.16 -26.19 12.17
N GLU A 85 -2.48 -26.25 12.24
CA GLU A 85 -3.21 -26.94 13.32
C GLU A 85 -3.04 -28.46 13.24
N ASP A 86 -3.01 -29.02 12.02
CA ASP A 86 -2.79 -30.44 11.77
C ASP A 86 -1.30 -30.85 11.94
N GLY A 87 -0.39 -29.89 12.09
CA GLY A 87 1.05 -30.14 12.20
C GLY A 87 1.71 -30.59 10.88
N ASP A 88 1.07 -30.36 9.73
CA ASP A 88 1.63 -30.65 8.42
C ASP A 88 2.51 -29.50 7.91
N GLU A 89 3.73 -29.44 8.42
CA GLU A 89 4.68 -28.37 8.05
C GLU A 89 5.02 -28.36 6.54
N ARG A 90 4.95 -29.51 5.85
CA ARG A 90 5.20 -29.57 4.39
C ARG A 90 4.08 -28.89 3.61
N GLN A 91 2.85 -29.18 3.97
CA GLN A 91 1.68 -28.55 3.34
C GLN A 91 1.66 -27.05 3.64
N LYS A 92 1.92 -26.66 4.88
CA LYS A 92 2.02 -25.26 5.29
C LYS A 92 3.09 -24.50 4.51
N GLU A 93 4.27 -25.10 4.31
CA GLU A 93 5.36 -24.49 3.51
C GLU A 93 4.97 -24.34 2.04
N ALA A 94 4.36 -25.37 1.43
CA ALA A 94 3.88 -25.30 0.06
C ALA A 94 2.82 -24.21 -0.15
N ILE A 95 1.86 -24.09 0.77
CA ILE A 95 0.84 -23.03 0.71
C ILE A 95 1.47 -21.64 0.89
N SER A 96 2.42 -21.51 1.83
CA SER A 96 3.16 -20.26 2.03
C SER A 96 3.92 -19.82 0.79
N GLN A 97 4.52 -20.75 0.06
CA GLN A 97 5.19 -20.46 -1.21
C GLN A 97 4.20 -19.91 -2.26
N ILE A 98 3.00 -20.47 -2.37
CA ILE A 98 1.98 -20.00 -3.31
C ILE A 98 1.47 -18.60 -2.91
N GLU A 99 1.28 -18.36 -1.61
CA GLU A 99 0.92 -17.05 -1.08
C GLU A 99 2.01 -16.00 -1.37
N ASP A 100 3.29 -16.37 -1.21
CA ASP A 100 4.43 -15.52 -1.56
C ASP A 100 4.47 -15.21 -3.06
N GLN A 101 4.21 -16.18 -3.94
CA GLN A 101 4.14 -15.97 -5.39
C GLN A 101 3.01 -15.02 -5.78
N LEU A 102 1.82 -15.18 -5.20
CA LEU A 102 0.68 -14.30 -5.47
C LEU A 102 0.96 -12.88 -4.96
N THR A 103 1.55 -12.76 -3.78
CA THR A 103 1.96 -11.47 -3.21
C THR A 103 3.02 -10.79 -4.09
N ALA A 104 4.02 -11.55 -4.55
CA ALA A 104 5.06 -11.04 -5.44
C ALA A 104 4.50 -10.56 -6.77
N LEU A 105 3.57 -11.29 -7.37
CA LEU A 105 2.87 -10.85 -8.59
C LEU A 105 2.14 -9.53 -8.37
N LEU A 106 1.35 -9.42 -7.31
CA LEU A 106 0.60 -8.22 -6.97
C LEU A 106 1.54 -7.02 -6.76
N THR A 107 2.57 -7.19 -5.95
CA THR A 107 3.51 -6.10 -5.62
C THR A 107 4.29 -5.63 -6.84
N ARG A 108 4.76 -6.55 -7.68
CA ARG A 108 5.49 -6.19 -8.91
C ARG A 108 4.62 -5.49 -9.91
N TYR A 109 3.40 -5.97 -10.09
CA TYR A 109 2.47 -5.33 -11.00
C TYR A 109 2.17 -3.89 -10.56
N LEU A 110 1.87 -3.68 -9.28
CA LEU A 110 1.61 -2.35 -8.74
C LEU A 110 2.83 -1.44 -8.79
N ALA A 111 4.02 -1.94 -8.46
CA ALA A 111 5.26 -1.17 -8.55
C ALA A 111 5.57 -0.76 -10.00
N HIS A 112 5.30 -1.66 -10.97
CA HIS A 112 5.48 -1.34 -12.39
C HIS A 112 4.56 -0.19 -12.83
N ILE A 113 3.27 -0.24 -12.45
CA ILE A 113 2.32 0.83 -12.78
C ILE A 113 2.75 2.15 -12.14
N GLU A 114 3.19 2.13 -10.91
CA GLU A 114 3.60 3.32 -10.18
C GLU A 114 4.73 4.06 -10.90
N ILE A 115 5.73 3.33 -11.46
CA ILE A 115 6.82 3.92 -12.25
C ILE A 115 6.30 4.71 -13.44
N PHE A 116 5.21 4.28 -14.06
CA PHE A 116 4.62 4.91 -15.24
C PHE A 116 3.53 5.94 -14.92
N SER A 117 3.15 6.10 -13.65
CA SER A 117 2.06 6.98 -13.22
C SER A 117 2.49 8.41 -12.91
N TYR A 118 3.79 8.71 -13.03
CA TYR A 118 4.30 10.05 -12.79
C TYR A 118 3.71 11.06 -13.78
N GLY A 119 3.09 12.11 -13.25
CA GLY A 119 2.52 13.21 -14.05
C GLY A 119 1.00 13.16 -14.25
N ALA A 120 0.25 12.37 -13.50
CA ALA A 120 -1.20 12.37 -13.54
C ALA A 120 -1.79 13.69 -12.97
N SER A 121 -2.24 14.58 -13.83
CA SER A 121 -2.66 15.94 -13.47
C SER A 121 -3.76 16.02 -12.40
N ASP A 122 -4.77 15.15 -12.48
CA ASP A 122 -5.93 15.19 -11.57
C ASP A 122 -5.56 14.81 -10.14
N LEU A 123 -4.63 13.85 -9.96
CA LEU A 123 -4.14 13.47 -8.62
C LEU A 123 -3.25 14.54 -7.99
N GLY A 124 -2.48 15.28 -8.79
CA GLY A 124 -1.72 16.43 -8.31
C GLY A 124 -2.61 17.49 -7.70
N GLU A 125 -3.76 17.80 -8.32
CA GLU A 125 -4.73 18.74 -7.77
C GLU A 125 -5.38 18.20 -6.47
N VAL A 126 -5.65 16.89 -6.38
CA VAL A 126 -6.09 16.28 -5.12
C VAL A 126 -5.01 16.41 -4.04
N GLY A 127 -3.74 16.21 -4.39
CA GLY A 127 -2.61 16.41 -3.49
C GLY A 127 -2.57 17.84 -2.92
N LYS A 128 -2.79 18.85 -3.77
CA LYS A 128 -2.89 20.26 -3.35
C LYS A 128 -4.06 20.48 -2.38
N GLN A 129 -5.25 19.98 -2.70
CA GLN A 129 -6.41 20.09 -1.81
C GLN A 129 -6.16 19.44 -0.45
N VAL A 130 -5.54 18.26 -0.41
CA VAL A 130 -5.17 17.56 0.84
C VAL A 130 -4.26 18.44 1.70
N LEU A 131 -3.26 19.09 1.10
CA LEU A 131 -2.32 19.98 1.80
C LEU A 131 -3.00 21.27 2.26
N GLU A 132 -3.78 21.92 1.41
CA GLU A 132 -4.48 23.18 1.70
C GLU A 132 -5.53 23.01 2.81
N GLU A 133 -6.31 21.94 2.76
CA GLU A 133 -7.30 21.60 3.77
C GLU A 133 -6.67 21.02 5.04
N ARG A 134 -5.38 20.74 5.04
CA ARG A 134 -4.70 19.98 6.11
C ARG A 134 -5.49 18.73 6.48
N ALA A 135 -5.89 17.98 5.48
CA ALA A 135 -6.79 16.86 5.65
C ALA A 135 -6.03 15.56 5.91
N ALA A 136 -6.49 14.77 6.87
CA ALA A 136 -6.03 13.39 7.01
C ALA A 136 -6.51 12.56 5.81
N VAL A 137 -5.66 11.63 5.38
CA VAL A 137 -5.93 10.69 4.31
C VAL A 137 -5.97 9.27 4.88
N LEU A 138 -6.98 8.52 4.51
CA LEU A 138 -7.10 7.09 4.76
C LEU A 138 -7.04 6.39 3.41
N THR A 139 -6.14 5.44 3.23
CA THR A 139 -6.04 4.71 1.97
C THR A 139 -5.97 3.21 2.17
N PHE A 140 -6.65 2.49 1.28
CA PHE A 140 -6.63 1.04 1.18
C PHE A 140 -5.70 0.55 0.07
N ASN A 141 -5.11 1.49 -0.69
CA ASN A 141 -4.19 1.18 -1.77
C ASN A 141 -2.82 0.76 -1.22
N TYR A 142 -2.24 -0.23 -1.85
CA TYR A 142 -0.88 -0.68 -1.54
C TYR A 142 0.18 0.22 -2.17
N ASP A 143 -0.12 0.80 -3.35
CA ASP A 143 0.76 1.72 -4.07
C ASP A 143 0.99 3.02 -3.30
N THR A 144 1.96 3.84 -3.73
CA THR A 144 2.29 5.13 -3.14
C THR A 144 1.95 6.32 -4.05
N ILE A 145 1.02 6.12 -5.00
CA ILE A 145 0.65 7.12 -6.00
C ILE A 145 0.08 8.40 -5.34
N VAL A 146 -0.77 8.23 -4.33
CA VAL A 146 -1.34 9.35 -3.58
C VAL A 146 -0.26 10.12 -2.82
N GLU A 147 0.67 9.40 -2.19
CA GLU A 147 1.82 9.99 -1.51
C GLU A 147 2.69 10.80 -2.46
N SER A 148 2.98 10.25 -3.63
CA SER A 148 3.74 10.94 -4.66
C SER A 148 3.03 12.20 -5.14
N ALA A 149 1.72 12.15 -5.35
CA ALA A 149 0.94 13.32 -5.73
C ALA A 149 0.96 14.43 -4.67
N ILE A 150 0.95 14.06 -3.39
CA ILE A 150 1.06 15.04 -2.29
C ILE A 150 2.49 15.61 -2.19
N GLU A 151 3.52 14.76 -2.36
CA GLU A 151 4.92 15.21 -2.40
C GLU A 151 5.16 16.24 -3.50
N GLU A 152 4.73 15.94 -4.71
CA GLU A 152 4.82 16.85 -5.86
C GLU A 152 4.08 18.17 -5.60
N ALA A 153 2.86 18.08 -5.05
CA ALA A 153 2.06 19.26 -4.72
C ALA A 153 2.70 20.14 -3.62
N GLY A 154 3.42 19.51 -2.69
CA GLY A 154 4.17 20.20 -1.63
C GLY A 154 5.40 20.94 -2.13
N GLY A 155 5.87 20.60 -3.33
CA GLY A 155 7.06 21.17 -3.96
C GLY A 155 8.37 20.67 -3.38
N THR A 156 9.44 20.91 -4.12
CA THR A 156 10.81 20.52 -3.76
C THR A 156 11.45 21.50 -2.77
N THR A 157 12.43 21.02 -2.04
CA THR A 157 13.34 21.88 -1.24
C THR A 157 14.42 22.46 -2.16
N ASP A 158 14.90 23.67 -1.84
CA ASP A 158 16.05 24.29 -2.55
C ASP A 158 17.39 23.70 -2.07
N GLU A 159 17.37 22.68 -1.23
CA GLU A 159 18.56 22.07 -0.67
C GLU A 159 19.18 21.09 -1.66
N THR A 160 20.47 21.29 -1.94
CA THR A 160 21.27 20.36 -2.75
C THR A 160 21.73 19.20 -1.88
N PRO A 161 21.57 17.95 -2.32
CA PRO A 161 22.14 16.81 -1.59
C PRO A 161 23.66 16.89 -1.55
N PRO A 162 24.31 16.36 -0.50
CA PRO A 162 25.76 16.26 -0.45
C PRO A 162 26.31 15.47 -1.64
N GLU A 163 27.38 15.98 -2.29
CA GLU A 163 27.97 15.34 -3.48
C GLU A 163 28.55 13.94 -3.20
N ASP A 164 28.97 13.70 -1.96
CA ASP A 164 29.57 12.43 -1.52
C ASP A 164 28.61 11.37 -1.05
N GLY A 165 27.29 11.64 -1.12
CA GLY A 165 26.24 10.70 -0.67
C GLY A 165 26.18 10.51 0.84
N THR A 166 26.99 11.24 1.63
CA THR A 166 26.88 11.21 3.09
C THR A 166 25.76 12.15 3.55
N VAL A 167 24.84 11.65 4.37
CA VAL A 167 23.88 12.51 5.06
C VAL A 167 24.55 12.97 6.34
N PRO A 168 24.86 14.26 6.49
CA PRO A 168 25.34 14.80 7.76
C PRO A 168 24.38 14.39 8.89
N GLU A 169 24.91 14.15 10.08
CA GLU A 169 24.09 13.83 11.26
C GLU A 169 22.98 14.85 11.50
N GLU A 170 23.23 16.09 11.10
CA GLU A 170 22.31 17.22 11.19
C GLU A 170 21.14 17.17 10.20
N ARG A 171 21.20 16.29 9.18
CA ARG A 171 20.21 16.21 8.09
C ARG A 171 19.46 14.90 8.01
N LEU A 172 19.22 14.25 9.14
CA LEU A 172 18.40 13.01 9.18
C LEU A 172 16.97 13.20 8.68
N SER A 173 16.55 14.45 8.49
CA SER A 173 15.24 14.84 7.94
C SER A 173 15.29 15.16 6.46
N TYR A 174 16.45 15.04 5.78
CA TYR A 174 16.57 15.42 4.38
C TYR A 174 15.53 14.68 3.53
N SER A 175 14.73 15.44 2.85
CA SER A 175 13.81 14.98 1.81
C SER A 175 13.95 15.96 0.65
N GLU A 176 13.99 15.45 -0.57
CA GLU A 176 13.90 16.24 -1.79
C GLU A 176 12.63 17.09 -1.84
N TYR A 177 11.59 16.64 -1.14
CA TYR A 177 10.30 17.31 -1.03
C TYR A 177 10.13 17.99 0.33
N LYS A 178 9.46 19.13 0.35
CA LYS A 178 9.04 19.82 1.59
C LYS A 178 8.12 18.97 2.45
N TRP A 179 7.37 18.10 1.82
CA TRP A 179 6.52 17.12 2.49
C TRP A 179 7.24 15.77 2.55
N ASN A 180 7.34 15.18 3.73
CA ASN A 180 8.07 13.94 3.97
C ASN A 180 7.12 12.79 4.33
N ARG A 181 7.05 11.77 3.48
CA ARG A 181 6.16 10.61 3.69
C ARG A 181 6.47 9.84 4.98
N ALA A 182 7.73 9.78 5.43
CA ALA A 182 8.08 9.09 6.67
C ALA A 182 7.43 9.75 7.90
N LEU A 183 7.22 11.07 7.85
CA LEU A 183 6.53 11.83 8.90
C LEU A 183 5.02 11.84 8.71
N ALA A 184 4.56 11.63 7.48
CA ALA A 184 3.15 11.69 7.11
C ALA A 184 2.37 10.40 7.43
N TYR A 185 3.01 9.25 7.49
CA TYR A 185 2.28 8.00 7.77
C TYR A 185 1.64 7.93 9.17
N GLY A 186 1.98 8.86 10.05
CA GLY A 186 1.38 8.93 11.39
C GLY A 186 1.74 7.78 12.31
N VAL A 187 2.73 6.97 11.92
CA VAL A 187 3.29 5.83 12.65
C VAL A 187 4.82 5.89 12.60
N ARG A 188 5.47 5.17 13.51
CA ARG A 188 6.93 5.09 13.55
C ARG A 188 7.39 3.74 13.07
N PHE A 189 8.43 3.74 12.24
CA PHE A 189 9.10 2.55 11.72
C PHE A 189 10.36 2.26 12.54
N ASP A 190 10.76 0.99 12.59
CA ASP A 190 12.02 0.62 13.26
C ASP A 190 13.24 1.13 12.51
N GLU A 191 13.10 1.26 11.18
CA GLU A 191 14.14 1.80 10.30
C GLU A 191 13.48 2.64 9.19
N VAL A 192 14.20 3.70 8.77
CA VAL A 192 13.79 4.58 7.68
C VAL A 192 14.93 4.65 6.68
N HIS A 193 14.66 4.26 5.44
CA HIS A 193 15.57 4.46 4.32
C HIS A 193 15.25 5.80 3.68
N ILE A 194 16.20 6.69 3.67
CA ILE A 194 16.08 7.99 3.02
C ILE A 194 16.71 7.86 1.65
N GLN A 195 15.95 8.09 0.59
CA GLN A 195 16.48 8.13 -0.77
C GLN A 195 17.00 9.53 -1.07
N GLN A 196 18.22 9.61 -1.58
CA GLN A 196 18.71 10.85 -2.17
C GLN A 196 18.37 10.94 -3.65
N ASN A 197 18.25 12.17 -4.14
CA ASN A 197 18.24 12.49 -5.56
C ASN A 197 19.36 11.72 -6.29
N LYS A 198 19.08 11.13 -7.44
CA LYS A 198 19.97 10.32 -8.31
C LYS A 198 20.11 8.83 -7.99
N GLY A 199 19.15 8.24 -7.26
CA GLY A 199 19.13 6.78 -7.08
C GLY A 199 20.16 6.22 -6.11
N VAL A 200 20.83 7.07 -5.33
CA VAL A 200 21.69 6.61 -4.24
C VAL A 200 20.81 6.23 -3.06
N VAL A 201 20.76 4.95 -2.74
CA VAL A 201 20.10 4.46 -1.52
C VAL A 201 21.03 4.75 -0.36
N LEU A 202 20.58 5.60 0.56
CA LEU A 202 21.31 5.85 1.79
C LEU A 202 21.22 4.65 2.74
N GLU A 203 22.21 4.55 3.61
CA GLU A 203 22.13 3.61 4.72
C GLU A 203 20.85 3.85 5.54
N PRO A 204 20.13 2.76 5.93
CA PRO A 204 18.95 2.89 6.76
C PRO A 204 19.29 3.56 8.09
N VAL A 205 18.45 4.51 8.48
CA VAL A 205 18.54 5.18 9.77
C VAL A 205 17.63 4.46 10.75
N VAL A 206 18.17 4.11 11.93
CA VAL A 206 17.38 3.56 13.01
C VAL A 206 16.25 4.52 13.39
N GLY A 207 15.03 3.99 13.51
CA GLY A 207 13.83 4.81 13.72
C GLY A 207 13.89 5.69 14.96
N GLU A 208 14.44 5.20 16.08
CA GLU A 208 14.63 6.02 17.29
C GLU A 208 15.47 7.28 17.00
N ARG A 209 16.52 7.14 16.19
CA ARG A 209 17.36 8.27 15.81
C ARG A 209 16.63 9.20 14.86
N PHE A 210 15.94 8.65 13.84
CA PHE A 210 15.17 9.45 12.88
C PHE A 210 14.08 10.27 13.57
N TYR A 211 13.17 9.61 14.30
CA TYR A 211 12.05 10.29 14.99
C TYR A 211 12.46 11.00 16.28
N GLY A 212 13.69 10.83 16.75
CA GLY A 212 14.26 11.59 17.88
C GLY A 212 14.81 12.93 17.48
N HIS A 213 14.98 13.21 16.17
CA HIS A 213 15.47 14.50 15.71
C HIS A 213 14.38 15.57 15.92
N PRO A 214 14.75 16.78 16.41
CA PRO A 214 13.79 17.85 16.72
C PRO A 214 12.88 18.24 15.57
N ASP A 215 13.36 18.17 14.33
CA ASP A 215 12.64 18.56 13.14
C ASP A 215 11.76 17.43 12.56
N ASN A 216 11.87 16.23 13.11
CA ASN A 216 11.17 15.03 12.61
C ASN A 216 9.93 14.68 13.44
N GLU A 217 9.03 15.64 13.61
CA GLU A 217 7.73 15.37 14.20
C GLU A 217 6.75 14.78 13.18
N LEU A 218 6.01 13.74 13.62
CA LEU A 218 4.93 13.20 12.81
C LEU A 218 3.89 14.27 12.50
N TYR A 219 3.47 14.37 11.25
CA TYR A 219 2.49 15.37 10.85
C TYR A 219 1.15 15.16 11.55
N PRO A 220 0.46 16.25 11.94
CA PRO A 220 -0.85 16.19 12.59
C PRO A 220 -1.91 15.62 11.66
N THR A 221 -1.73 15.76 10.35
CA THR A 221 -2.64 15.28 9.29
C THR A 221 -2.00 14.09 8.57
N PRO A 222 -2.25 12.86 9.04
CA PRO A 222 -1.54 11.68 8.54
C PRO A 222 -2.13 11.13 7.25
N ILE A 223 -1.28 10.37 6.53
CA ILE A 223 -1.72 9.36 5.57
C ILE A 223 -1.73 8.01 6.26
N LEU A 224 -2.90 7.39 6.37
CA LEU A 224 -3.11 6.14 7.07
C LEU A 224 -3.35 5.01 6.06
N LYS A 225 -2.37 4.13 5.90
CA LYS A 225 -2.44 2.95 5.03
C LYS A 225 -2.92 1.76 5.84
N LEU A 226 -4.18 1.36 5.62
CA LEU A 226 -4.80 0.31 6.42
C LEU A 226 -4.47 -1.10 5.93
N HIS A 227 -4.06 -1.22 4.70
CA HIS A 227 -3.67 -2.51 4.11
C HIS A 227 -2.14 -2.65 3.93
N GLY A 228 -1.35 -1.83 4.61
CA GLY A 228 0.09 -1.79 4.41
C GLY A 228 0.48 -1.02 3.14
N SER A 229 1.71 -1.18 2.69
CA SER A 229 2.24 -0.41 1.56
C SER A 229 3.37 -1.14 0.85
N LEU A 230 3.53 -0.85 -0.44
CA LEU A 230 4.65 -1.36 -1.26
C LEU A 230 6.02 -0.91 -0.78
N ASN A 231 6.09 0.20 -0.06
CA ASN A 231 7.33 0.73 0.50
C ASN A 231 7.54 0.38 1.99
N TRP A 232 6.69 -0.48 2.56
CA TRP A 232 6.85 -1.01 3.91
C TRP A 232 7.33 -2.45 3.83
N PHE A 233 8.40 -2.77 4.56
CA PHE A 233 8.99 -4.10 4.56
C PHE A 233 9.19 -4.63 5.97
N ILE A 234 9.17 -5.95 6.09
CA ILE A 234 9.51 -6.67 7.31
C ILE A 234 10.78 -7.49 7.04
N HIS A 235 11.76 -7.38 7.92
CA HIS A 235 12.88 -8.30 7.97
C HIS A 235 12.41 -9.67 8.45
N THR A 236 12.49 -10.72 7.60
CA THR A 236 11.94 -12.03 7.95
C THR A 236 12.99 -13.08 8.26
N SER A 237 14.10 -13.08 7.54
CA SER A 237 15.18 -14.02 7.75
C SER A 237 16.47 -13.50 7.12
N ARG A 238 17.59 -14.06 7.56
CA ARG A 238 18.89 -13.72 7.00
C ARG A 238 19.47 -14.92 6.27
N ARG A 239 19.87 -14.73 5.00
CA ARG A 239 20.70 -15.72 4.33
C ARG A 239 22.13 -15.63 4.84
N SER A 240 22.69 -16.76 5.24
CA SER A 240 24.13 -16.85 5.55
C SER A 240 24.91 -16.79 4.25
N TYR A 241 25.44 -15.62 3.92
CA TYR A 241 26.49 -15.52 2.90
C TYR A 241 27.86 -15.63 3.58
N PRO A 242 28.77 -16.50 3.12
CA PRO A 242 30.11 -16.63 3.71
C PRO A 242 30.96 -15.37 3.65
N ASN A 243 30.59 -14.38 2.81
CA ASN A 243 31.33 -13.18 2.52
C ASN A 243 30.50 -11.89 2.67
N ALA A 244 29.48 -11.87 3.51
CA ALA A 244 28.71 -10.63 3.75
C ALA A 244 29.63 -9.57 4.32
N TYR A 245 29.87 -8.53 3.55
CA TYR A 245 30.66 -7.35 3.94
C TYR A 245 29.99 -6.65 5.14
N GLY A 246 30.77 -6.46 6.18
CA GLY A 246 30.48 -5.47 7.22
C GLY A 246 29.65 -5.98 8.40
N SER A 247 29.88 -5.33 9.49
CA SER A 247 29.24 -5.55 10.78
C SER A 247 27.74 -5.75 10.62
N THR A 248 27.27 -6.82 11.21
CA THR A 248 25.86 -7.06 11.46
C THR A 248 25.28 -5.86 12.20
N LYS A 249 24.80 -4.85 11.49
CA LYS A 249 23.93 -3.87 12.13
C LYS A 249 22.76 -4.67 12.71
N ASN A 250 22.34 -4.31 13.89
CA ASN A 250 21.40 -5.03 14.75
C ASN A 250 19.96 -5.03 14.18
N HIS A 251 19.78 -5.47 12.93
CA HIS A 251 18.44 -5.72 12.41
C HIS A 251 17.84 -6.88 13.19
N LYS A 252 16.63 -6.70 13.65
CA LYS A 252 15.89 -7.75 14.32
C LYS A 252 14.87 -8.33 13.34
N GLU A 253 14.74 -9.65 13.35
CA GLU A 253 13.62 -10.29 12.70
C GLU A 253 12.31 -9.67 13.18
N GLY A 254 11.42 -9.36 12.23
CA GLY A 254 10.17 -8.65 12.51
C GLY A 254 10.27 -7.13 12.55
N SER A 255 11.47 -6.53 12.42
CA SER A 255 11.62 -5.07 12.28
C SER A 255 10.94 -4.58 11.01
N VAL A 256 10.23 -3.46 11.14
CA VAL A 256 9.53 -2.82 10.02
C VAL A 256 10.32 -1.67 9.47
N VAL A 257 10.59 -1.76 8.18
CA VAL A 257 11.41 -0.79 7.43
C VAL A 257 10.50 0.02 6.52
N LEU A 258 10.65 1.32 6.55
CA LEU A 258 10.14 2.20 5.52
C LEU A 258 11.22 2.42 4.47
N ALA A 259 10.99 1.96 3.24
CA ALA A 259 11.80 2.34 2.10
C ALA A 259 11.32 3.67 1.54
N SER A 260 12.24 4.62 1.32
CA SER A 260 11.93 5.81 0.55
C SER A 260 12.17 5.50 -0.93
N GLY A 261 11.16 5.64 -1.75
CA GLY A 261 11.21 5.27 -3.16
C GLY A 261 10.93 3.78 -3.39
N TYR A 262 11.02 3.38 -4.66
CA TYR A 262 10.75 2.00 -5.06
C TYR A 262 11.79 1.06 -4.47
N PRO A 263 11.38 0.05 -3.73
CA PRO A 263 12.27 -1.05 -3.50
C PRO A 263 12.61 -1.62 -4.89
N HIS A 264 13.88 -1.75 -5.19
CA HIS A 264 14.31 -2.59 -6.28
C HIS A 264 13.87 -4.03 -5.95
N LEU A 265 12.67 -4.36 -6.35
CA LEU A 265 12.25 -5.74 -6.40
C LEU A 265 13.26 -6.39 -7.34
N GLY A 266 14.12 -7.26 -6.80
CA GLY A 266 15.16 -7.94 -7.57
C GLY A 266 14.59 -8.62 -8.83
N PRO A 267 15.39 -9.09 -9.76
CA PRO A 267 14.89 -9.88 -10.88
C PRO A 267 14.20 -11.13 -10.33
N GLY A 268 13.10 -11.52 -10.94
CA GLY A 268 12.32 -12.70 -10.54
C GLY A 268 11.23 -12.42 -9.51
N PHE A 269 10.40 -13.40 -9.19
CA PHE A 269 9.29 -13.32 -8.22
C PHE A 269 9.71 -13.76 -6.80
N GLY A 270 11.02 -13.72 -6.51
CA GLY A 270 11.54 -13.95 -5.17
C GLY A 270 11.40 -12.69 -4.28
N PRO A 271 11.44 -12.86 -2.95
CA PRO A 271 11.47 -11.74 -2.04
C PRO A 271 12.76 -10.92 -2.23
N PRO A 272 12.69 -9.58 -2.18
CA PRO A 272 13.88 -8.74 -2.24
C PRO A 272 14.80 -8.99 -1.06
N GLU A 273 16.10 -8.80 -1.27
CA GLU A 273 17.12 -8.86 -0.22
C GLU A 273 17.75 -7.47 -0.06
N ASP A 274 18.08 -7.11 1.18
CA ASP A 274 18.87 -5.93 1.45
C ASP A 274 20.37 -6.19 1.25
N LEU A 275 21.19 -5.13 1.34
CA LEU A 275 22.63 -5.22 1.18
C LEU A 275 23.33 -6.11 2.23
N TYR A 276 22.63 -6.49 3.30
CA TYR A 276 23.14 -7.31 4.41
C TYR A 276 22.64 -8.76 4.36
N GLY A 277 21.91 -9.14 3.30
CA GLY A 277 21.36 -10.47 3.09
C GLY A 277 20.10 -10.79 3.90
N TRP A 278 19.41 -9.77 4.40
CA TRP A 278 18.08 -9.95 4.99
C TRP A 278 17.02 -10.03 3.91
N ILE A 279 16.15 -11.00 4.03
CA ILE A 279 14.98 -11.13 3.18
C ILE A 279 13.94 -10.11 3.65
N LEU A 280 13.54 -9.22 2.74
CA LEU A 280 12.53 -8.21 2.95
C LEU A 280 11.21 -8.71 2.38
N ARG A 281 10.19 -8.86 3.22
CA ARG A 281 8.83 -9.12 2.73
C ARG A 281 8.04 -7.83 2.73
N PRO A 282 7.32 -7.50 1.63
CA PRO A 282 6.40 -6.38 1.62
C PRO A 282 5.37 -6.52 2.75
N MET A 283 5.16 -5.46 3.53
CA MET A 283 4.13 -5.43 4.55
C MET A 283 2.78 -5.10 3.91
N ILE A 284 2.19 -6.10 3.31
CA ILE A 284 0.88 -6.04 2.70
C ILE A 284 -0.08 -6.86 3.53
N VAL A 285 -1.17 -6.24 3.89
CA VAL A 285 -2.32 -6.94 4.42
C VAL A 285 -3.11 -7.46 3.24
N THR A 286 -2.95 -8.73 2.96
CA THR A 286 -3.67 -9.39 1.88
C THR A 286 -5.18 -9.17 2.00
N PRO A 287 -5.89 -9.06 0.89
CA PRO A 287 -7.34 -8.87 0.90
C PRO A 287 -8.03 -10.18 1.33
N VAL A 288 -8.06 -10.44 2.62
CA VAL A 288 -8.68 -11.62 3.23
C VAL A 288 -9.86 -11.23 4.10
N LEU A 289 -10.82 -12.14 4.23
CA LEU A 289 -12.05 -11.91 4.98
C LEU A 289 -11.78 -11.62 6.47
N TYR A 290 -10.81 -12.30 7.08
CA TYR A 290 -10.39 -12.09 8.46
C TYR A 290 -8.96 -11.57 8.51
N LYS A 291 -8.83 -10.30 8.88
CA LYS A 291 -7.53 -9.65 9.04
C LYS A 291 -7.15 -9.67 10.52
N ASP A 292 -6.11 -10.40 10.88
CA ASP A 292 -5.53 -10.34 12.25
C ASP A 292 -4.69 -9.07 12.43
N LEU A 293 -5.34 -7.92 12.22
CA LEU A 293 -4.70 -6.59 12.16
C LEU A 293 -4.80 -5.83 13.47
N VAL A 294 -5.67 -6.29 14.35
CA VAL A 294 -6.05 -5.51 15.51
C VAL A 294 -5.01 -5.68 16.61
N GLY A 295 -4.04 -4.79 16.62
CA GLY A 295 -3.26 -4.57 17.82
C GLY A 295 -1.74 -4.64 17.68
N LYS A 296 -1.18 -5.14 16.59
CA LYS A 296 0.28 -5.36 16.48
C LYS A 296 0.92 -4.50 15.38
N GLY A 297 2.12 -3.99 15.64
CA GLY A 297 2.97 -3.33 14.68
C GLY A 297 2.40 -2.03 14.09
N VAL A 298 3.00 -1.61 12.98
CA VAL A 298 2.73 -0.35 12.26
C VAL A 298 1.30 -0.31 11.72
N VAL A 299 0.80 -1.40 11.13
CA VAL A 299 -0.56 -1.48 10.60
C VAL A 299 -1.60 -1.30 11.71
N GLY A 300 -1.43 -1.97 12.85
CA GLY A 300 -2.34 -1.81 13.99
C GLY A 300 -2.35 -0.37 14.54
N GLN A 301 -1.22 0.34 14.48
CA GLN A 301 -1.16 1.76 14.84
C GLN A 301 -1.96 2.60 13.84
N SER A 302 -1.83 2.35 12.52
CA SER A 302 -2.61 3.03 11.48
C SER A 302 -4.11 2.85 11.68
N TRP A 303 -4.57 1.63 12.00
CA TRP A 303 -5.98 1.34 12.27
C TRP A 303 -6.51 2.10 13.49
N ARG A 304 -5.75 2.12 14.60
CA ARG A 304 -6.15 2.89 15.81
C ARG A 304 -6.25 4.38 15.51
N ARG A 305 -5.28 4.91 14.77
CA ARG A 305 -5.29 6.32 14.38
C ARG A 305 -6.43 6.63 13.43
N ALA A 306 -6.70 5.77 12.45
CA ALA A 306 -7.83 5.92 11.52
C ALA A 306 -9.17 6.02 12.26
N ARG A 307 -9.39 5.18 13.28
CA ARG A 307 -10.60 5.26 14.12
C ARG A 307 -10.74 6.63 14.77
N LYS A 308 -9.65 7.17 15.32
CA LYS A 308 -9.65 8.50 15.95
C LYS A 308 -9.93 9.61 14.93
N GLU A 309 -9.26 9.59 13.78
CA GLU A 309 -9.46 10.63 12.74
C GLU A 309 -10.88 10.57 12.16
N LEU A 310 -11.44 9.38 11.92
CA LEU A 310 -12.81 9.20 11.46
C LEU A 310 -13.83 9.72 12.48
N SER A 311 -13.68 9.39 13.77
CA SER A 311 -14.63 9.78 14.82
C SER A 311 -14.74 11.30 15.02
N THR A 312 -13.78 12.07 14.56
CA THR A 312 -13.76 13.54 14.62
C THR A 312 -14.00 14.22 13.26
N CYS A 313 -14.17 13.42 12.23
CA CYS A 313 -14.30 13.89 10.86
C CYS A 313 -15.64 14.59 10.64
N ARG A 314 -15.60 15.84 10.13
CA ARG A 314 -16.81 16.62 9.81
C ARG A 314 -17.20 16.53 8.35
N ARG A 315 -16.22 16.48 7.44
CA ARG A 315 -16.39 16.30 5.99
C ARG A 315 -15.61 15.06 5.56
N LEU A 316 -16.30 14.10 4.97
CA LEU A 316 -15.73 12.85 4.49
C LEU A 316 -15.87 12.78 2.96
N VAL A 317 -14.74 12.66 2.28
CA VAL A 317 -14.67 12.42 0.82
C VAL A 317 -14.22 10.99 0.60
N VAL A 318 -15.03 10.18 -0.05
CA VAL A 318 -14.71 8.78 -0.39
C VAL A 318 -14.52 8.69 -1.90
N ALA A 319 -13.30 8.46 -2.36
CA ALA A 319 -12.96 8.39 -3.77
C ALA A 319 -12.36 7.03 -4.16
N GLY A 320 -13.01 6.38 -5.12
CA GLY A 320 -12.53 5.12 -5.68
C GLY A 320 -12.52 3.91 -4.75
N TYR A 321 -13.18 3.98 -3.59
CA TYR A 321 -13.34 2.85 -2.66
C TYR A 321 -14.78 2.37 -2.64
N SER A 322 -14.99 1.07 -2.83
CA SER A 322 -16.32 0.49 -3.04
C SER A 322 -16.94 -0.15 -1.79
N PHE A 323 -16.23 -0.19 -0.67
CA PHE A 323 -16.64 -0.90 0.55
C PHE A 323 -17.02 -2.37 0.30
N PRO A 324 -16.13 -3.19 -0.26
CA PRO A 324 -16.46 -4.57 -0.57
C PRO A 324 -16.97 -5.30 0.67
N SER A 325 -17.95 -6.19 0.49
CA SER A 325 -18.54 -6.96 1.59
C SER A 325 -17.52 -7.88 2.26
N THR A 326 -16.50 -8.28 1.55
CA THR A 326 -15.36 -9.07 2.01
C THR A 326 -14.45 -8.30 2.97
N ASP A 327 -14.38 -6.96 2.87
CA ASP A 327 -13.61 -6.14 3.81
C ASP A 327 -14.40 -5.77 5.07
N PHE A 328 -14.77 -6.79 5.83
CA PHE A 328 -15.56 -6.63 7.05
C PHE A 328 -14.86 -5.75 8.10
N ALA A 329 -13.53 -5.81 8.19
CA ALA A 329 -12.77 -5.01 9.15
C ALA A 329 -12.93 -3.50 8.88
N THR A 330 -12.85 -3.09 7.62
CA THR A 330 -13.09 -1.70 7.22
C THR A 330 -14.52 -1.27 7.45
N ARG A 331 -15.49 -2.09 7.07
CA ARG A 331 -16.91 -1.81 7.30
C ARG A 331 -17.20 -1.60 8.79
N ARG A 332 -16.67 -2.45 9.65
CA ARG A 332 -16.74 -2.33 11.11
C ARG A 332 -16.07 -1.05 11.61
N LEU A 333 -14.89 -0.68 11.06
CA LEU A 333 -14.19 0.55 11.44
C LEU A 333 -15.08 1.77 11.23
N PHE A 334 -15.75 1.88 10.08
CA PHE A 334 -16.63 3.01 9.76
C PHE A 334 -17.87 3.01 10.65
N LEU A 335 -18.55 1.88 10.79
CA LEU A 335 -19.73 1.77 11.67
C LEU A 335 -19.42 2.20 13.11
N GLU A 336 -18.29 1.73 13.66
CA GLU A 336 -17.89 2.08 15.02
C GLU A 336 -17.43 3.54 15.15
N ALA A 337 -16.68 4.06 14.15
CA ALA A 337 -16.15 5.42 14.21
C ALA A 337 -17.25 6.48 14.13
N PHE A 338 -18.32 6.23 13.39
CA PHE A 338 -19.40 7.17 13.18
C PHE A 338 -20.67 6.87 13.99
N ALA A 339 -20.65 5.87 14.89
CA ALA A 339 -21.81 5.48 15.69
C ALA A 339 -22.42 6.65 16.46
N ASP A 340 -21.57 7.46 17.08
CA ASP A 340 -22.00 8.57 17.93
C ASP A 340 -21.94 9.94 17.23
N SER A 341 -21.14 10.07 16.18
CA SER A 341 -20.88 11.34 15.51
C SER A 341 -20.74 11.16 13.99
N PRO A 342 -21.86 11.05 13.26
CA PRO A 342 -21.83 11.01 11.80
C PRO A 342 -21.17 12.28 11.20
N PRO A 343 -20.55 12.19 10.01
CA PRO A 343 -19.99 13.36 9.36
C PRO A 343 -21.12 14.33 9.01
N LYS A 344 -20.81 15.63 8.94
CA LYS A 344 -21.77 16.66 8.52
C LYS A 344 -21.94 16.70 7.02
N GLU A 345 -20.92 16.30 6.29
CA GLU A 345 -20.88 16.26 4.84
C GLU A 345 -20.23 14.94 4.38
N LEU A 346 -20.86 14.31 3.40
CA LEU A 346 -20.37 13.09 2.76
C LEU A 346 -20.37 13.27 1.24
N VAL A 347 -19.17 13.17 0.66
CA VAL A 347 -18.95 13.21 -0.78
C VAL A 347 -18.50 11.83 -1.25
N SER A 348 -19.13 11.30 -2.27
CA SER A 348 -18.75 10.03 -2.89
C SER A 348 -18.31 10.27 -4.33
N VAL A 349 -17.04 10.02 -4.61
CA VAL A 349 -16.45 10.13 -5.96
C VAL A 349 -16.34 8.72 -6.53
N ASN A 350 -17.39 8.28 -7.21
CA ASN A 350 -17.49 6.94 -7.75
C ASN A 350 -18.56 6.89 -8.85
N PRO A 351 -18.32 6.21 -9.98
CA PRO A 351 -19.31 6.09 -11.05
C PRO A 351 -20.55 5.27 -10.62
N SER A 352 -20.43 4.47 -9.56
CA SER A 352 -21.56 3.68 -9.03
C SER A 352 -22.27 4.39 -7.89
N ARG A 353 -23.54 4.75 -8.10
CA ARG A 353 -24.38 5.37 -7.06
C ARG A 353 -24.65 4.46 -5.86
N SER A 354 -24.55 3.14 -6.03
CA SER A 354 -24.71 2.20 -4.92
C SER A 354 -23.62 2.36 -3.86
N VAL A 355 -22.41 2.74 -4.28
CA VAL A 355 -21.29 3.02 -3.37
C VAL A 355 -21.59 4.21 -2.45
N ALA A 356 -22.23 5.26 -2.97
CA ALA A 356 -22.64 6.40 -2.16
C ALA A 356 -23.67 6.00 -1.08
N GLY A 357 -24.61 5.12 -1.43
CA GLY A 357 -25.58 4.55 -0.48
C GLY A 357 -24.90 3.72 0.60
N GLU A 358 -23.93 2.90 0.23
CA GLU A 358 -23.15 2.07 1.15
C GLU A 358 -22.32 2.94 2.11
N ALA A 359 -21.62 3.95 1.58
CA ALA A 359 -20.88 4.91 2.40
C ALA A 359 -21.80 5.63 3.39
N ALA A 360 -22.98 6.08 2.96
CA ALA A 360 -23.95 6.73 3.83
C ALA A 360 -24.43 5.79 4.95
N PHE A 361 -24.72 4.53 4.63
CA PHE A 361 -25.09 3.52 5.61
C PHE A 361 -23.99 3.31 6.65
N LEU A 362 -22.77 3.07 6.22
CA LEU A 362 -21.63 2.78 7.11
C LEU A 362 -21.23 3.99 7.98
N CYS A 363 -21.45 5.21 7.49
CA CYS A 363 -21.18 6.44 8.23
C CYS A 363 -22.37 6.94 9.06
N HIS A 364 -23.48 6.20 9.14
CA HIS A 364 -24.73 6.67 9.75
C HIS A 364 -25.22 8.02 9.22
N PHE A 365 -24.88 8.35 7.97
CA PHE A 365 -25.19 9.63 7.35
C PHE A 365 -26.63 9.66 6.86
N ARG A 366 -27.46 10.53 7.43
CA ARG A 366 -28.92 10.56 7.19
C ARG A 366 -29.34 11.40 5.99
N ASN A 367 -28.49 12.31 5.56
CA ASN A 367 -28.77 13.16 4.41
C ASN A 367 -28.38 12.44 3.11
N LYS A 368 -28.72 13.05 1.96
CA LYS A 368 -28.28 12.55 0.68
C LYS A 368 -26.78 12.90 0.47
N PRO A 369 -25.90 11.92 0.22
CA PRO A 369 -24.51 12.20 -0.12
C PRO A 369 -24.40 13.04 -1.40
N LEU A 370 -23.37 13.87 -1.47
CA LEU A 370 -22.96 14.47 -2.74
C LEU A 370 -22.25 13.37 -3.56
N VAL A 371 -22.70 13.20 -4.79
CA VAL A 371 -22.14 12.17 -5.69
C VAL A 371 -21.45 12.87 -6.84
N ARG A 372 -20.22 12.42 -7.13
CA ARG A 372 -19.42 12.79 -8.30
C ARG A 372 -19.05 11.51 -9.06
N GLU A 373 -19.19 11.53 -10.37
CA GLU A 373 -18.92 10.31 -11.16
C GLU A 373 -17.42 10.01 -11.25
N ASN A 374 -16.60 11.05 -11.26
CA ASN A 374 -15.15 10.97 -11.40
C ASN A 374 -14.44 12.09 -10.63
N LEU A 375 -13.11 12.06 -10.70
CA LEU A 375 -12.26 12.99 -9.98
C LEU A 375 -12.31 14.40 -10.60
N GLU A 376 -12.46 14.52 -11.92
CA GLU A 376 -12.56 15.78 -12.65
C GLU A 376 -13.81 16.58 -12.18
N GLU A 377 -14.97 15.91 -12.15
CA GLU A 377 -16.21 16.52 -11.62
C GLU A 377 -16.07 16.94 -10.13
N PHE A 378 -15.32 16.14 -9.35
CA PHE A 378 -15.06 16.50 -7.95
C PHE A 378 -14.18 17.75 -7.83
N LEU A 379 -13.15 17.89 -8.67
CA LEU A 379 -12.23 19.03 -8.63
C LEU A 379 -12.89 20.32 -9.11
N GLU A 380 -13.85 20.24 -10.05
CA GLU A 380 -14.64 21.39 -10.48
C GLU A 380 -15.66 21.85 -9.43
N HIS A 381 -16.15 20.91 -8.62
CA HIS A 381 -17.20 21.15 -7.62
C HIS A 381 -16.89 20.39 -6.31
N PRO A 382 -15.83 20.77 -5.59
CA PRO A 382 -15.33 20.04 -4.44
C PRO A 382 -16.30 20.03 -3.24
#